data_84c8d2a11c426abba83d90ae8cb838ef
#
_entry.id   84c8d2a11c426abba83d90ae8cb838ef
#
_cell.length_a   1.000
_cell.length_b   1.000
_cell.length_c   1.000
_cell.angle_alpha   90.00
_cell.angle_beta   90.00
_cell.angle_gamma   90.00
#
_symmetry.space_group_name_H-M   'P 1'
#
loop_
_entity.id
_entity.type
_entity.pdbx_description
1 polymer ?
#
loop_
_entity_poly.entity_id
_entity_poly.type
_entity_poly.pdbx_seq_one_letter_code
_entity_poly.pdbx_strand_id
1 'polypeptide(L)'
;MLFRSPFDRVEGRDHDHASLREQHLHAKVPCVWLDSEHPSYTLYTSGTTGKPKGVQRDTGGYTVALAASMQHIFQAKPGEVYFSTSDIGWVVGHSYIIYGPLIAGMATVMYEGLPTRPHGGVWWE
;
A
#
# COMPACT_ATOMS: atom_id res chain seq x y z
N MET A 1 -13.34 -2.40 5.53
CA MET A 1 -14.60 -3.12 5.23
C MET A 1 -14.39 -3.92 3.96
N LEU A 2 -14.14 -5.21 4.09
CA LEU A 2 -14.14 -6.09 2.91
C LEU A 2 -15.57 -6.12 2.38
N PHE A 3 -15.78 -5.61 1.19
CA PHE A 3 -17.05 -5.80 0.49
C PHE A 3 -17.17 -7.29 0.13
N ARG A 4 -17.77 -8.05 1.03
CA ARG A 4 -18.15 -9.44 0.77
C ARG A 4 -19.52 -9.50 0.08
N SER A 5 -19.71 -8.67 -0.93
CA SER A 5 -20.89 -8.83 -1.77
C SER A 5 -20.72 -10.10 -2.61
N PRO A 6 -21.74 -10.93 -2.71
CA PRO A 6 -21.73 -12.01 -3.69
C PRO A 6 -21.50 -11.42 -5.08
N PHE A 7 -20.58 -11.99 -5.82
CA PHE A 7 -20.36 -11.64 -7.21
C PHE A 7 -20.24 -12.93 -8.02
N ASP A 8 -20.63 -12.88 -9.27
CA ASP A 8 -20.54 -14.01 -10.18
C ASP A 8 -19.08 -14.18 -10.60
N ARG A 9 -18.50 -15.30 -10.18
CA ARG A 9 -17.12 -15.66 -10.52
C ARG A 9 -17.04 -16.14 -11.97
N VAL A 10 -16.05 -15.65 -12.68
CA VAL A 10 -15.72 -16.13 -14.01
C VAL A 10 -14.60 -17.15 -13.90
N GLU A 11 -14.88 -18.39 -14.33
CA GLU A 11 -13.92 -19.49 -14.30
C GLU A 11 -12.67 -19.15 -15.12
N GLY A 12 -11.50 -19.46 -14.58
CA GLY A 12 -10.20 -19.18 -15.20
C GLY A 12 -9.70 -17.75 -15.04
N ARG A 13 -10.56 -16.80 -14.61
CA ARG A 13 -10.18 -15.41 -14.33
C ARG A 13 -10.16 -15.09 -12.85
N ASP A 14 -11.20 -15.50 -12.13
CA ASP A 14 -11.41 -15.11 -10.74
C ASP A 14 -11.01 -16.25 -9.81
N HIS A 15 -10.03 -16.00 -8.96
CA HIS A 15 -9.48 -16.96 -8.03
C HIS A 15 -9.85 -16.62 -6.59
N ASP A 16 -10.04 -17.63 -5.76
CA ASP A 16 -10.21 -17.43 -4.33
C ASP A 16 -8.85 -17.17 -3.67
N HIS A 17 -8.71 -15.99 -3.06
CA HIS A 17 -7.45 -15.59 -2.43
C HIS A 17 -7.03 -16.53 -1.28
N ALA A 18 -7.97 -17.02 -0.48
CA ALA A 18 -7.65 -17.91 0.64
C ALA A 18 -7.06 -19.22 0.13
N SER A 19 -7.70 -19.83 -0.88
CA SER A 19 -7.22 -21.05 -1.52
C SER A 19 -5.85 -20.88 -2.17
N LEU A 20 -5.63 -19.79 -2.90
CA LEU A 20 -4.32 -19.50 -3.49
C LEU A 20 -3.24 -19.31 -2.42
N ARG A 21 -3.57 -18.58 -1.36
CA ARG A 21 -2.64 -18.36 -0.26
C ARG A 21 -2.22 -19.69 0.39
N GLU A 22 -3.15 -20.60 0.65
CA GLU A 22 -2.84 -21.92 1.22
C GLU A 22 -1.93 -22.75 0.31
N GLN A 23 -2.20 -22.75 -1.00
CA GLN A 23 -1.39 -23.48 -1.98
C GLN A 23 0.05 -22.95 -2.06
N HIS A 24 0.27 -21.67 -1.78
CA HIS A 24 1.55 -21.00 -1.93
C HIS A 24 2.17 -20.56 -0.60
N LEU A 25 1.67 -21.02 0.54
CA LEU A 25 2.12 -20.58 1.87
C LEU A 25 3.63 -20.79 2.09
N HIS A 26 4.21 -21.82 1.51
CA HIS A 26 5.61 -22.17 1.62
C HIS A 26 6.44 -21.83 0.37
N ALA A 27 5.85 -21.14 -0.59
CA ALA A 27 6.55 -20.74 -1.81
C ALA A 27 7.67 -19.75 -1.48
N LYS A 28 8.87 -20.03 -1.96
CA LYS A 28 10.01 -19.13 -1.88
C LYS A 28 10.02 -18.23 -3.11
N VAL A 29 9.79 -16.95 -2.90
CA VAL A 29 9.86 -15.95 -3.96
C VAL A 29 11.20 -15.21 -3.81
N PRO A 30 12.17 -15.41 -4.70
CA PRO A 30 13.45 -14.71 -4.63
C PRO A 30 13.27 -13.22 -4.95
N CYS A 31 14.10 -12.37 -4.31
CA CYS A 31 14.17 -10.97 -4.69
C CYS A 31 14.76 -10.85 -6.09
N VAL A 32 14.16 -10.01 -6.92
CA VAL A 32 14.67 -9.65 -8.24
C VAL A 32 15.36 -8.30 -8.13
N TRP A 33 16.64 -8.26 -8.53
CA TRP A 33 17.38 -7.01 -8.60
C TRP A 33 16.97 -6.27 -9.87
N LEU A 34 16.59 -5.01 -9.71
CA LEU A 34 16.10 -4.15 -10.78
C LEU A 34 16.98 -2.92 -10.89
N ASP A 35 17.00 -2.34 -12.07
CA ASP A 35 17.57 -1.00 -12.28
C ASP A 35 16.75 0.03 -11.49
N SER A 36 17.42 1.09 -11.04
CA SER A 36 16.76 2.17 -10.28
C SER A 36 15.65 2.86 -11.06
N GLU A 37 15.77 2.94 -12.38
CA GLU A 37 14.77 3.55 -13.25
C GLU A 37 13.67 2.57 -13.67
N HIS A 38 13.76 1.29 -13.27
CA HIS A 38 12.75 0.30 -13.59
C HIS A 38 11.38 0.71 -13.04
N PRO A 39 10.32 0.66 -13.85
CA PRO A 39 8.96 0.95 -13.40
C PRO A 39 8.54 0.07 -12.22
N SER A 40 8.03 0.70 -11.16
CA SER A 40 7.51 0.00 -9.99
C SER A 40 6.00 -0.22 -10.11
N TYR A 41 5.24 0.85 -10.19
CA TYR A 41 3.79 0.79 -10.39
C TYR A 41 3.25 2.07 -11.05
N THR A 42 2.05 1.98 -11.60
CA THR A 42 1.32 3.12 -12.16
C THR A 42 0.05 3.36 -11.36
N LEU A 43 -0.10 4.57 -10.84
CA LEU A 43 -1.31 5.01 -10.16
C LEU A 43 -2.06 6.01 -11.03
N TYR A 44 -3.35 5.75 -11.27
CA TYR A 44 -4.20 6.67 -12.01
C TYR A 44 -4.84 7.69 -11.09
N THR A 45 -4.73 8.96 -11.45
CA THR A 45 -5.39 10.08 -10.77
C THR A 45 -6.55 10.59 -11.60
N SER A 46 -7.55 11.23 -10.96
CA SER A 46 -8.74 11.76 -11.65
C SER A 46 -8.44 12.80 -12.73
N GLY A 47 -7.26 13.43 -12.66
CA GLY A 47 -6.84 14.44 -13.64
C GLY A 47 -7.76 15.68 -13.69
N THR A 48 -7.19 16.86 -13.92
CA THR A 48 -7.94 18.11 -14.03
C THR A 48 -8.79 18.22 -15.30
N THR A 49 -8.54 17.39 -16.31
CA THR A 49 -9.21 17.39 -17.60
C THR A 49 -10.31 16.32 -17.74
N GLY A 50 -10.70 15.67 -16.64
CA GLY A 50 -11.73 14.63 -16.62
C GLY A 50 -11.27 13.24 -17.10
N LYS A 51 -10.09 13.12 -17.72
CA LYS A 51 -9.51 11.82 -18.08
C LYS A 51 -8.49 11.39 -17.04
N PRO A 52 -8.54 10.15 -16.55
CA PRO A 52 -7.54 9.64 -15.63
C PRO A 52 -6.12 9.73 -16.22
N LYS A 53 -5.18 10.19 -15.42
CA LYS A 53 -3.75 10.26 -15.80
C LYS A 53 -2.99 9.23 -15.00
N GLY A 54 -2.24 8.36 -15.68
CA GLY A 54 -1.35 7.40 -15.06
C GLY A 54 -0.04 8.07 -14.64
N VAL A 55 0.28 8.01 -13.36
CA VAL A 55 1.57 8.42 -12.80
C VAL A 55 2.37 7.16 -12.54
N GLN A 56 3.41 6.96 -13.35
CA GLN A 56 4.33 5.85 -13.17
C GLN A 56 5.42 6.23 -12.19
N ARG A 57 5.67 5.37 -11.21
CA ARG A 57 6.79 5.47 -10.27
C ARG A 57 7.92 4.58 -10.71
N ASP A 58 9.14 5.08 -10.62
CA ASP A 58 10.35 4.28 -10.69
C ASP A 58 10.65 3.57 -9.36
N THR A 59 11.51 2.58 -9.39
CA THR A 59 11.82 1.80 -8.19
C THR A 59 12.78 2.54 -7.27
N GLY A 60 13.89 3.04 -7.82
CA GLY A 60 14.96 3.66 -7.03
C GLY A 60 14.62 5.05 -6.54
N GLY A 61 14.22 5.97 -7.43
CA GLY A 61 13.92 7.34 -7.06
C GLY A 61 12.77 7.45 -6.07
N TYR A 62 11.72 6.64 -6.25
CA TYR A 62 10.61 6.58 -5.30
C TYR A 62 11.06 6.08 -3.92
N THR A 63 11.90 5.03 -3.87
CA THR A 63 12.45 4.50 -2.63
C THR A 63 13.30 5.55 -1.89
N VAL A 64 14.18 6.26 -2.60
CA VAL A 64 15.01 7.33 -2.02
C VAL A 64 14.16 8.47 -1.50
N ALA A 65 13.15 8.90 -2.25
CA ALA A 65 12.24 9.96 -1.81
C ALA A 65 11.46 9.59 -0.54
N LEU A 66 10.99 8.33 -0.44
CA LEU A 66 10.33 7.85 0.76
C LEU A 66 11.27 7.73 1.94
N ALA A 67 12.46 7.18 1.77
CA ALA A 67 13.47 7.10 2.82
C ALA A 67 13.81 8.49 3.36
N ALA A 68 14.05 9.46 2.48
CA ALA A 68 14.33 10.83 2.86
C ALA A 68 13.17 11.50 3.61
N SER A 69 11.93 11.31 3.14
CA SER A 69 10.76 11.88 3.82
C SER A 69 10.50 11.23 5.18
N MET A 70 10.67 9.92 5.32
CA MET A 70 10.56 9.24 6.61
C MET A 70 11.61 9.76 7.60
N GLN A 71 12.84 9.93 7.15
CA GLN A 71 13.93 10.42 8.00
C GLN A 71 13.77 11.91 8.37
N HIS A 72 13.54 12.78 7.40
CA HIS A 72 13.65 14.23 7.61
C HIS A 72 12.33 14.90 7.97
N ILE A 73 11.21 14.38 7.50
CA ILE A 73 9.88 14.96 7.76
C ILE A 73 9.23 14.25 8.95
N PHE A 74 9.18 12.92 8.93
CA PHE A 74 8.52 12.15 9.98
C PHE A 74 9.44 11.80 11.15
N GLN A 75 10.76 12.04 11.03
CA GLN A 75 11.77 11.74 12.05
C GLN A 75 11.73 10.27 12.51
N ALA A 76 11.39 9.40 11.58
CA ALA A 76 11.20 7.98 11.79
C ALA A 76 12.49 7.29 12.26
N LYS A 77 12.34 6.36 13.21
CA LYS A 77 13.44 5.51 13.70
C LYS A 77 13.09 4.05 13.50
N PRO A 78 14.05 3.21 13.11
CA PRO A 78 13.84 1.77 13.03
C PRO A 78 13.29 1.19 14.35
N GLY A 79 12.35 0.26 14.24
CA GLY A 79 11.70 -0.38 15.38
C GLY A 79 10.51 0.37 15.98
N GLU A 80 10.25 1.61 15.58
CA GLU A 80 9.04 2.32 15.98
C GLU A 80 7.81 1.78 15.25
N VAL A 81 6.63 2.11 15.77
CA VAL A 81 5.34 1.79 15.15
C VAL A 81 4.77 3.05 14.51
N TYR A 82 4.43 2.95 13.25
CA TYR A 82 3.86 4.04 12.47
C TYR A 82 2.38 3.81 12.16
N PHE A 83 1.57 4.82 12.38
CA PHE A 83 0.15 4.80 12.05
C PHE A 83 -0.21 6.00 11.17
N SER A 84 -0.73 5.73 10.00
CA SER A 84 -1.29 6.74 9.09
C SER A 84 -2.77 6.50 8.91
N THR A 85 -3.57 7.53 9.11
CA THR A 85 -5.03 7.49 8.92
C THR A 85 -5.47 7.69 7.48
N SER A 86 -4.53 7.70 6.53
CA SER A 86 -4.83 7.81 5.10
C SER A 86 -5.50 6.53 4.58
N ASP A 87 -6.26 6.68 3.51
CA ASP A 87 -6.82 5.54 2.79
C ASP A 87 -5.74 4.85 1.94
N ILE A 88 -5.69 3.52 2.02
CA ILE A 88 -4.72 2.70 1.29
C ILE A 88 -4.86 2.80 -0.24
N GLY A 89 -6.04 3.16 -0.74
CA GLY A 89 -6.31 3.35 -2.17
C GLY A 89 -5.72 4.63 -2.77
N TRP A 90 -5.18 5.53 -1.94
CA TRP A 90 -4.58 6.78 -2.40
C TRP A 90 -3.04 6.70 -2.38
N VAL A 91 -2.39 7.60 -3.13
CA VAL A 91 -0.92 7.65 -3.19
C VAL A 91 -0.28 7.84 -1.81
N VAL A 92 -0.91 8.59 -0.92
CA VAL A 92 -0.44 8.78 0.46
C VAL A 92 -0.48 7.45 1.23
N GLY A 93 -1.52 6.64 1.04
CA GLY A 93 -1.61 5.31 1.62
C GLY A 93 -0.51 4.38 1.11
N HIS A 94 -0.28 4.33 -0.20
CA HIS A 94 0.83 3.55 -0.75
C HIS A 94 2.17 4.01 -0.19
N SER A 95 2.41 5.31 -0.17
CA SER A 95 3.69 5.88 0.29
C SER A 95 3.92 5.70 1.78
N TYR A 96 2.91 5.98 2.62
CA TYR A 96 3.07 6.15 4.06
C TYR A 96 2.23 5.20 4.93
N ILE A 97 1.58 4.20 4.35
CA ILE A 97 1.10 3.02 5.08
C ILE A 97 1.95 1.81 4.74
N ILE A 98 2.37 1.66 3.47
CA ILE A 98 3.09 0.48 3.00
C ILE A 98 4.60 0.75 2.94
N TYR A 99 5.04 1.52 1.92
CA TYR A 99 6.45 1.55 1.54
C TYR A 99 7.32 2.35 2.51
N GLY A 100 6.96 3.57 2.85
CA GLY A 100 7.79 4.46 3.68
C GLY A 100 8.15 3.85 5.04
N PRO A 101 7.19 3.43 5.86
CA PRO A 101 7.47 2.83 7.15
C PRO A 101 8.34 1.58 7.05
N LEU A 102 8.06 0.69 6.11
CA LEU A 102 8.82 -0.55 5.94
C LEU A 102 10.26 -0.28 5.45
N ILE A 103 10.47 0.70 4.57
CA ILE A 103 11.80 1.15 4.14
C ILE A 103 12.58 1.71 5.33
N ALA A 104 11.90 2.43 6.23
CA ALA A 104 12.51 2.98 7.45
C ALA A 104 12.74 1.95 8.56
N GLY A 105 12.37 0.69 8.36
CA GLY A 105 12.51 -0.38 9.36
C GLY A 105 11.52 -0.28 10.51
N MET A 106 10.36 0.32 10.27
CA MET A 106 9.27 0.46 11.23
C MET A 106 8.22 -0.62 11.05
N ALA A 107 7.43 -0.88 12.11
CA ALA A 107 6.15 -1.55 11.95
C ALA A 107 5.10 -0.56 11.48
N THR A 108 4.14 -1.00 10.65
CA THR A 108 3.04 -0.18 10.19
C THR A 108 1.70 -0.76 10.64
N VAL A 109 0.79 0.10 11.05
CA VAL A 109 -0.57 -0.29 11.44
C VAL A 109 -1.51 -0.13 10.25
N MET A 110 -2.24 -1.20 9.92
CA MET A 110 -3.33 -1.17 8.95
C MET A 110 -4.66 -1.30 9.67
N TYR A 111 -5.51 -0.32 9.49
CA TYR A 111 -6.86 -0.32 10.06
C TYR A 111 -7.88 -0.76 9.01
N GLU A 112 -8.56 -1.87 9.26
CA GLU A 112 -9.65 -2.38 8.43
C GLU A 112 -10.99 -1.79 8.88
N GLY A 113 -11.25 -0.54 8.53
CA GLY A 113 -12.50 0.09 8.91
C GLY A 113 -12.72 1.44 8.24
N LEU A 114 -13.87 2.03 8.53
CA LEU A 114 -14.17 3.39 8.12
C LEU A 114 -13.80 4.35 9.26
N PRO A 115 -13.17 5.50 8.97
CA PRO A 115 -12.72 6.44 10.00
C PRO A 115 -13.86 7.08 10.81
N THR A 116 -15.09 6.88 10.36
CA THR A 116 -16.29 7.44 10.99
C THR A 116 -17.20 6.38 11.60
N ARG A 117 -16.82 5.11 11.59
CA ARG A 117 -17.62 4.00 12.13
C ARG A 117 -16.81 3.16 13.12
N PRO A 118 -17.39 2.81 14.26
CA PRO A 118 -18.78 3.11 14.71
C PRO A 118 -19.04 4.59 15.02
N HIS A 119 -18.03 5.40 15.28
CA HIS A 119 -18.09 6.84 15.55
C HIS A 119 -16.78 7.54 15.21
N GLY A 120 -16.78 8.88 15.19
CA GLY A 120 -15.61 9.67 14.76
C GLY A 120 -14.39 9.60 15.70
N GLY A 121 -14.52 8.99 16.88
CA GLY A 121 -13.42 8.78 17.83
C GLY A 121 -12.68 7.44 17.70
N VAL A 122 -13.07 6.59 16.76
CA VAL A 122 -12.55 5.22 16.59
C VAL A 122 -11.02 5.09 16.50
N TRP A 123 -10.34 6.17 16.11
CA TRP A 123 -8.88 6.20 16.01
C TRP A 123 -8.17 6.34 17.37
N TRP A 124 -8.91 6.67 18.43
CA TRP A 124 -8.38 7.01 19.75
C TRP A 124 -8.70 5.96 20.81
N GLU A 125 -9.33 4.86 20.41
CA GLU A 125 -9.64 3.67 21.22
C GLU A 125 -8.68 2.52 20.96
#